data_ee87c701ed4136e9a4ea94a55cb96749
#
_entry.id   ee87c701ed4136e9a4ea94a55cb96749
#
_cell.length_a   1.000
_cell.length_b   1.000
_cell.length_c   1.000
_cell.angle_alpha   90.00
_cell.angle_beta   90.00
_cell.angle_gamma   90.00
#
_symmetry.space_group_name_H-M   'P 1'
#
loop_
_entity.id
_entity.type
_entity.pdbx_description
1 polymer ?
#
loop_
_entity_poly.entity_id
_entity_poly.type
_entity_poly.pdbx_seq_one_letter_code
_entity_poly.pdbx_strand_id
1 'polypeptide(L)'
;LSSSSAASDVYKRQYCLCDKNAGNLVDKTIFQLPTKLGKGILVTPTVHGNLLLGPTAENIEDREDTATTQSGLAFVLEKAGMSVKNVPSRQIITSFSGLRACADRGDFILEESAPNFFEAAGIESPGLTSAPAIGVYMAEMAAKALGLTKKESFTPVRHGVVHLNSLSVEERAEKIRENPLYGSIVCR
;
A
#
# COMPACT_ATOMS: atom_id res chain seq x y z
N LEU A 1 -10.32 10.80 4.38
CA LEU A 1 -11.12 10.06 3.39
C LEU A 1 -12.00 9.11 4.16
N SER A 2 -13.29 9.38 4.18
CA SER A 2 -14.26 8.50 4.82
C SER A 2 -14.17 7.11 4.20
N SER A 3 -14.20 6.10 5.05
CA SER A 3 -14.33 4.71 4.64
C SER A 3 -15.45 4.58 3.60
N SER A 4 -15.14 3.97 2.46
CA SER A 4 -16.11 3.71 1.41
C SER A 4 -17.36 3.07 2.01
N SER A 5 -18.53 3.62 1.69
CA SER A 5 -19.84 3.08 2.10
C SER A 5 -20.10 1.67 1.56
N ALA A 6 -19.29 1.20 0.60
CA ALA A 6 -19.37 -0.12 0.00
C ALA A 6 -18.55 -1.19 0.76
N ALA A 7 -17.75 -0.82 1.77
CA ALA A 7 -17.00 -1.79 2.55
C ALA A 7 -17.88 -2.33 3.69
N SER A 8 -18.18 -3.63 3.69
CA SER A 8 -18.93 -4.28 4.76
C SER A 8 -18.05 -4.62 5.95
N ASP A 9 -16.81 -5.03 5.70
CA ASP A 9 -15.85 -5.49 6.70
C ASP A 9 -14.54 -4.71 6.66
N VAL A 10 -13.86 -4.67 7.81
CA VAL A 10 -12.54 -4.07 7.94
C VAL A 10 -11.60 -5.07 8.62
N TYR A 11 -10.47 -5.34 7.97
CA TYR A 11 -9.39 -6.11 8.57
C TYR A 11 -8.30 -5.21 9.12
N LYS A 12 -7.98 -5.39 10.40
CA LYS A 12 -6.79 -4.80 11.01
C LYS A 12 -5.56 -5.64 10.63
N ARG A 13 -4.55 -4.97 10.12
CA ARG A 13 -3.30 -5.55 9.66
C ARG A 13 -2.14 -4.98 10.46
N GLN A 14 -1.62 -5.76 11.39
CA GLN A 14 -0.54 -5.34 12.28
C GLN A 14 0.80 -5.86 11.77
N TYR A 15 1.83 -5.03 11.91
CA TYR A 15 3.18 -5.29 11.43
C TYR A 15 4.22 -4.99 12.50
N CYS A 16 5.34 -5.73 12.46
CA CYS A 16 6.57 -5.40 13.15
C CYS A 16 7.64 -5.01 12.12
N LEU A 17 8.27 -3.87 12.29
CA LEU A 17 9.44 -3.45 11.51
C LEU A 17 10.69 -3.66 12.35
N CYS A 18 11.63 -4.44 11.82
CA CYS A 18 12.92 -4.68 12.45
C CYS A 18 13.99 -3.74 11.90
N ASP A 19 15.05 -3.56 12.70
CA ASP A 19 16.24 -2.80 12.32
C ASP A 19 16.92 -3.38 11.07
N LYS A 20 17.78 -2.56 10.43
CA LYS A 20 18.57 -2.96 9.26
C LYS A 20 19.50 -4.13 9.50
N ASN A 21 19.93 -4.34 10.75
CA ASN A 21 20.75 -5.49 11.13
C ASN A 21 20.02 -6.83 10.91
N ALA A 22 18.68 -6.81 10.85
CA ALA A 22 17.86 -7.96 10.52
C ALA A 22 17.55 -8.08 9.02
N GLY A 23 17.86 -7.07 8.22
CA GLY A 23 17.45 -6.97 6.82
C GLY A 23 17.97 -8.08 5.91
N ASN A 24 19.11 -8.65 6.25
CA ASN A 24 19.76 -9.73 5.49
C ASN A 24 19.27 -11.14 5.87
N LEU A 25 18.25 -11.25 6.73
CA LEU A 25 17.72 -12.56 7.12
C LEU A 25 17.12 -13.32 5.94
N VAL A 26 16.54 -12.61 4.99
CA VAL A 26 15.96 -13.14 3.75
C VAL A 26 16.23 -12.19 2.59
N ASP A 27 16.44 -12.73 1.37
CA ASP A 27 16.65 -11.95 0.15
C ASP A 27 15.37 -11.69 -0.63
N LYS A 28 14.32 -12.43 -0.34
CA LYS A 28 13.02 -12.38 -1.00
C LYS A 28 11.91 -12.42 0.04
N THR A 29 10.74 -11.92 -0.34
CA THR A 29 9.54 -12.08 0.49
C THR A 29 9.19 -13.56 0.62
N ILE A 30 9.14 -14.05 1.86
CA ILE A 30 8.72 -15.42 2.18
C ILE A 30 7.22 -15.39 2.47
N PHE A 31 6.48 -16.22 1.72
CA PHE A 31 5.05 -16.46 1.92
C PHE A 31 4.87 -17.82 2.59
N GLN A 32 3.90 -17.89 3.49
CA GLN A 32 3.39 -19.18 3.99
C GLN A 32 2.41 -19.78 2.98
N LEU A 33 2.18 -21.08 3.09
CA LEU A 33 1.10 -21.72 2.32
C LEU A 33 -0.23 -21.08 2.71
N PRO A 34 -1.08 -20.73 1.73
CA PRO A 34 -2.39 -20.15 2.01
C PRO A 34 -3.24 -21.04 2.89
N THR A 35 -3.91 -20.43 3.86
CA THR A 35 -4.92 -21.08 4.70
C THR A 35 -6.28 -20.43 4.47
N LYS A 36 -7.32 -20.89 5.17
CA LYS A 36 -8.62 -20.21 5.18
C LYS A 36 -8.55 -18.76 5.65
N LEU A 37 -7.53 -18.39 6.42
CA LEU A 37 -7.27 -17.02 6.90
C LEU A 37 -6.39 -16.19 5.93
N GLY A 38 -6.11 -16.69 4.73
CA GLY A 38 -5.33 -16.00 3.70
C GLY A 38 -3.87 -16.44 3.64
N LYS A 39 -2.99 -15.53 3.22
CA LYS A 39 -1.57 -15.80 2.88
C LYS A 39 -0.64 -15.94 4.09
N GLY A 40 -1.16 -15.82 5.30
CA GLY A 40 -0.37 -15.88 6.53
C GLY A 40 0.54 -14.66 6.75
N ILE A 41 1.46 -14.79 7.70
CA ILE A 41 2.47 -13.77 8.01
C ILE A 41 3.62 -13.86 7.01
N LEU A 42 3.93 -12.73 6.39
CA LEU A 42 5.05 -12.60 5.47
C LEU A 42 6.31 -12.15 6.22
N VAL A 43 7.45 -12.59 5.73
CA VAL A 43 8.77 -12.08 6.11
C VAL A 43 9.36 -11.40 4.88
N THR A 44 9.50 -10.07 4.93
CA THR A 44 9.78 -9.25 3.75
C THR A 44 10.97 -8.34 3.97
N PRO A 45 12.04 -8.44 3.15
CA PRO A 45 13.10 -7.45 3.14
C PRO A 45 12.57 -6.15 2.52
N THR A 46 12.88 -5.01 3.11
CA THR A 46 12.45 -3.71 2.58
C THR A 46 13.54 -3.10 1.69
N VAL A 47 13.14 -2.18 0.82
CA VAL A 47 14.09 -1.43 -0.07
C VAL A 47 15.10 -0.58 0.71
N HIS A 48 14.82 -0.27 1.97
CA HIS A 48 15.72 0.50 2.84
C HIS A 48 16.61 -0.38 3.72
N GLY A 49 16.55 -1.70 3.53
CA GLY A 49 17.38 -2.67 4.26
C GLY A 49 16.83 -3.11 5.61
N ASN A 50 15.59 -2.77 5.95
CA ASN A 50 14.89 -3.27 7.12
C ASN A 50 14.23 -4.63 6.84
N LEU A 51 13.77 -5.32 7.87
CA LEU A 51 12.93 -6.51 7.75
C LEU A 51 11.52 -6.19 8.26
N LEU A 52 10.50 -6.52 7.48
CA LEU A 52 9.11 -6.35 7.83
C LEU A 52 8.45 -7.70 8.07
N LEU A 53 7.81 -7.86 9.21
CA LEU A 53 7.05 -9.05 9.60
C LEU A 53 5.56 -8.69 9.67
N GLY A 54 4.71 -9.49 9.08
CA GLY A 54 3.27 -9.25 9.03
C GLY A 54 2.69 -9.47 7.63
N PRO A 55 1.42 -9.12 7.46
CA PRO A 55 0.50 -8.60 8.46
C PRO A 55 -0.32 -9.68 9.16
N THR A 56 -0.99 -9.28 10.25
CA THR A 56 -2.17 -10.02 10.74
C THR A 56 -3.35 -9.83 9.78
N ALA A 57 -4.42 -10.58 9.99
CA ALA A 57 -5.71 -10.38 9.34
C ALA A 57 -6.78 -10.62 10.40
N GLU A 58 -7.21 -9.56 11.06
CA GLU A 58 -8.14 -9.60 12.18
C GLU A 58 -9.37 -8.75 11.86
N ASN A 59 -10.54 -9.35 11.86
CA ASN A 59 -11.80 -8.62 11.72
C ASN A 59 -12.01 -7.75 12.94
N ILE A 60 -12.36 -6.48 12.72
CA ILE A 60 -12.64 -5.53 13.78
C ILE A 60 -13.95 -4.79 13.48
N GLU A 61 -14.67 -4.45 14.55
CA GLU A 61 -15.91 -3.69 14.44
C GLU A 61 -15.64 -2.18 14.31
N ASP A 62 -14.66 -1.68 15.06
CA ASP A 62 -14.26 -0.27 15.00
C ASP A 62 -13.41 -0.01 13.76
N ARG A 63 -14.01 0.67 12.78
CA ARG A 63 -13.40 0.98 11.47
C ARG A 63 -12.30 2.04 11.53
N GLU A 64 -11.99 2.57 12.70
CA GLU A 64 -10.94 3.56 12.91
C GLU A 64 -9.82 3.06 13.84
N ASP A 65 -9.97 1.86 14.42
CA ASP A 65 -8.98 1.29 15.33
C ASP A 65 -7.69 0.89 14.58
N THR A 66 -6.72 1.77 14.61
CA THR A 66 -5.36 1.56 14.10
C THR A 66 -4.35 1.24 15.20
N ALA A 67 -4.79 0.98 16.43
CA ALA A 67 -3.88 0.59 17.50
C ALA A 67 -3.30 -0.82 17.27
N THR A 68 -2.03 -1.00 17.58
CA THR A 68 -1.44 -2.33 17.66
C THR A 68 -1.77 -2.97 19.00
N THR A 69 -1.91 -4.30 19.01
CA THR A 69 -2.21 -5.06 20.21
C THR A 69 -1.07 -6.02 20.55
N GLN A 70 -0.86 -6.27 21.82
CA GLN A 70 0.15 -7.24 22.27
C GLN A 70 -0.10 -8.63 21.66
N SER A 71 -1.36 -9.08 21.62
CA SER A 71 -1.73 -10.36 21.02
C SER A 71 -1.44 -10.43 19.53
N GLY A 72 -1.76 -9.37 18.77
CA GLY A 72 -1.51 -9.30 17.34
C GLY A 72 0.00 -9.31 17.02
N LEU A 73 0.79 -8.56 17.76
CA LEU A 73 2.25 -8.55 17.58
C LEU A 73 2.89 -9.89 17.99
N ALA A 74 2.41 -10.51 19.08
CA ALA A 74 2.86 -11.84 19.47
C ALA A 74 2.54 -12.89 18.38
N PHE A 75 1.34 -12.82 17.80
CA PHE A 75 0.93 -13.68 16.69
C PHE A 75 1.84 -13.50 15.46
N VAL A 76 2.19 -12.24 15.11
CA VAL A 76 3.12 -11.96 14.01
C VAL A 76 4.45 -12.68 14.23
N LEU A 77 5.02 -12.58 15.43
CA LEU A 77 6.32 -13.19 15.76
C LEU A 77 6.26 -14.72 15.77
N GLU A 78 5.21 -15.30 16.36
CA GLU A 78 4.99 -16.74 16.37
C GLU A 78 4.93 -17.29 14.94
N LYS A 79 4.08 -16.69 14.10
CA LYS A 79 3.88 -17.16 12.72
C LYS A 79 5.08 -16.89 11.82
N ALA A 80 5.79 -15.78 11.99
CA ALA A 80 7.06 -15.55 11.30
C ALA A 80 8.08 -16.66 11.58
N GLY A 81 8.09 -17.20 12.81
CA GLY A 81 8.93 -18.34 13.21
C GLY A 81 8.67 -19.64 12.45
N MET A 82 7.53 -19.77 11.79
CA MET A 82 7.24 -20.90 10.90
C MET A 82 7.97 -20.78 9.55
N SER A 83 8.30 -19.56 9.14
CA SER A 83 8.94 -19.26 7.85
C SER A 83 10.46 -19.12 7.96
N VAL A 84 10.95 -18.59 9.08
CA VAL A 84 12.37 -18.32 9.28
C VAL A 84 12.81 -18.74 10.68
N LYS A 85 14.04 -19.27 10.81
CA LYS A 85 14.64 -19.54 12.10
C LYS A 85 15.14 -18.23 12.73
N ASN A 86 15.13 -18.15 14.05
CA ASN A 86 15.68 -17.01 14.81
C ASN A 86 15.04 -15.66 14.45
N VAL A 87 13.71 -15.59 14.53
CA VAL A 87 12.97 -14.31 14.34
C VAL A 87 13.60 -13.21 15.22
N PRO A 88 14.00 -12.07 14.65
CA PRO A 88 14.79 -11.05 15.35
C PRO A 88 13.91 -10.14 16.22
N SER A 89 13.18 -10.70 17.18
CA SER A 89 12.20 -9.97 18.02
C SER A 89 12.83 -8.83 18.83
N ARG A 90 14.10 -8.95 19.21
CA ARG A 90 14.85 -7.90 19.94
C ARG A 90 15.29 -6.74 19.04
N GLN A 91 15.18 -6.89 17.74
CA GLN A 91 15.54 -5.87 16.75
C GLN A 91 14.34 -5.13 16.19
N ILE A 92 13.15 -5.32 16.78
CA ILE A 92 11.97 -4.55 16.42
C ILE A 92 12.17 -3.11 16.85
N ILE A 93 12.13 -2.19 15.88
CA ILE A 93 12.29 -0.74 16.11
C ILE A 93 10.96 -0.01 16.17
N THR A 94 9.92 -0.57 15.56
CA THR A 94 8.55 -0.03 15.61
C THR A 94 7.52 -1.08 15.21
N SER A 95 6.28 -0.83 15.60
CA SER A 95 5.11 -1.57 15.13
C SER A 95 4.04 -0.58 14.67
N PHE A 96 3.24 -0.99 13.72
CA PHE A 96 2.14 -0.21 13.21
C PHE A 96 1.02 -1.11 12.71
N SER A 97 -0.16 -0.53 12.53
CA SER A 97 -1.25 -1.23 11.89
C SER A 97 -1.89 -0.37 10.80
N GLY A 98 -2.56 -1.04 9.88
CA GLY A 98 -3.38 -0.42 8.86
C GLY A 98 -4.70 -1.15 8.73
N LEU A 99 -5.69 -0.46 8.24
CA LEU A 99 -7.02 -0.99 8.00
C LEU A 99 -7.17 -1.33 6.52
N ARG A 100 -7.77 -2.48 6.23
CA ARG A 100 -8.15 -2.88 4.88
C ARG A 100 -9.67 -2.99 4.82
N ALA A 101 -10.28 -2.17 3.99
CA ALA A 101 -11.68 -2.31 3.65
C ALA A 101 -11.86 -3.50 2.68
N CYS A 102 -12.88 -4.31 2.93
CA CYS A 102 -13.22 -5.48 2.11
C CYS A 102 -14.66 -5.37 1.65
N ALA A 103 -14.94 -5.87 0.45
CA ALA A 103 -16.30 -5.95 -0.08
C ALA A 103 -16.89 -7.33 0.16
N ASP A 104 -18.20 -7.38 0.35
CA ASP A 104 -18.97 -8.63 0.57
C ASP A 104 -18.89 -9.59 -0.62
N ARG A 105 -18.71 -9.02 -1.82
CA ARG A 105 -18.71 -9.78 -3.07
C ARG A 105 -17.44 -10.62 -3.26
N GLY A 106 -16.40 -10.41 -2.45
CA GLY A 106 -15.12 -11.12 -2.57
C GLY A 106 -14.32 -10.80 -3.82
N ASP A 107 -14.69 -9.73 -4.55
CA ASP A 107 -13.99 -9.20 -5.73
C ASP A 107 -14.13 -7.69 -5.79
N PHE A 108 -13.40 -7.06 -6.71
CA PHE A 108 -13.46 -5.61 -6.95
C PHE A 108 -14.84 -5.18 -7.43
N ILE A 109 -15.33 -4.07 -6.90
CA ILE A 109 -16.57 -3.42 -7.33
C ILE A 109 -16.16 -2.32 -8.30
N LEU A 110 -16.44 -2.53 -9.60
CA LEU A 110 -16.11 -1.61 -10.68
C LEU A 110 -17.38 -1.38 -11.50
N GLU A 111 -18.22 -0.45 -11.07
CA GLU A 111 -19.54 -0.28 -11.67
C GLU A 111 -20.05 1.17 -11.62
N GLU A 112 -21.07 1.46 -12.40
CA GLU A 112 -21.93 2.64 -12.25
C GLU A 112 -23.07 2.24 -11.32
N SER A 113 -22.94 2.53 -10.02
CA SER A 113 -23.92 2.14 -8.98
C SER A 113 -25.15 3.08 -8.91
N ALA A 114 -25.05 4.27 -9.49
CA ALA A 114 -26.16 5.18 -9.72
C ALA A 114 -25.85 6.04 -10.98
N PRO A 115 -26.83 6.66 -11.61
CA PRO A 115 -26.61 7.48 -12.81
C PRO A 115 -25.48 8.50 -12.63
N ASN A 116 -24.43 8.39 -13.43
CA ASN A 116 -23.19 9.20 -13.38
C ASN A 116 -22.38 9.07 -12.07
N PHE A 117 -22.64 8.03 -11.27
CA PHE A 117 -21.85 7.72 -10.08
C PHE A 117 -21.04 6.43 -10.33
N PHE A 118 -19.77 6.62 -10.66
CA PHE A 118 -18.85 5.52 -10.98
C PHE A 118 -18.01 5.20 -9.74
N GLU A 119 -18.00 3.94 -9.34
CA GLU A 119 -17.22 3.52 -8.18
C GLU A 119 -16.21 2.42 -8.50
N ALA A 120 -15.06 2.53 -7.86
CA ALA A 120 -14.03 1.52 -7.82
C ALA A 120 -13.74 1.22 -6.35
N ALA A 121 -14.45 0.24 -5.79
CA ALA A 121 -14.46 -0.07 -4.37
C ALA A 121 -14.08 -1.53 -4.10
N GLY A 122 -13.84 -1.87 -2.83
CA GLY A 122 -13.45 -3.22 -2.42
C GLY A 122 -12.12 -3.67 -3.05
N ILE A 123 -11.25 -2.72 -3.40
CA ILE A 123 -9.99 -3.03 -4.07
C ILE A 123 -8.97 -3.48 -3.03
N GLU A 124 -8.82 -4.80 -2.95
CA GLU A 124 -7.82 -5.45 -2.13
C GLU A 124 -6.53 -5.76 -2.92
N SER A 125 -5.77 -6.76 -2.47
CA SER A 125 -4.66 -7.30 -3.23
C SER A 125 -5.18 -8.18 -4.39
N PRO A 126 -4.70 -7.97 -5.62
CA PRO A 126 -3.52 -7.21 -6.07
C PRO A 126 -3.84 -5.81 -6.64
N GLY A 127 -4.59 -4.99 -5.94
CA GLY A 127 -5.09 -3.71 -6.42
C GLY A 127 -4.03 -2.78 -7.02
N LEU A 128 -2.86 -2.65 -6.39
CA LEU A 128 -1.79 -1.80 -6.91
C LEU A 128 -1.33 -2.24 -8.31
N THR A 129 -1.17 -3.54 -8.52
CA THR A 129 -0.81 -4.11 -9.82
C THR A 129 -1.93 -3.96 -10.84
N SER A 130 -3.19 -4.05 -10.39
CA SER A 130 -4.39 -3.94 -11.24
C SER A 130 -4.78 -2.49 -11.53
N ALA A 131 -4.27 -1.51 -10.77
CA ALA A 131 -4.68 -0.11 -10.86
C ALA A 131 -4.63 0.49 -12.27
N PRO A 132 -3.63 0.22 -13.14
CA PRO A 132 -3.63 0.74 -14.51
C PRO A 132 -4.80 0.19 -15.34
N ALA A 133 -5.12 -1.11 -15.21
CA ALA A 133 -6.24 -1.73 -15.93
C ALA A 133 -7.58 -1.22 -15.40
N ILE A 134 -7.72 -1.10 -14.07
CA ILE A 134 -8.90 -0.51 -13.44
C ILE A 134 -9.12 0.92 -13.94
N GLY A 135 -8.06 1.73 -14.02
CA GLY A 135 -8.13 3.10 -14.52
C GLY A 135 -8.66 3.19 -15.95
N VAL A 136 -8.19 2.31 -16.85
CA VAL A 136 -8.68 2.24 -18.23
C VAL A 136 -10.15 1.84 -18.25
N TYR A 137 -10.52 0.79 -17.53
CA TYR A 137 -11.89 0.29 -17.47
C TYR A 137 -12.88 1.35 -16.97
N MET A 138 -12.54 2.04 -15.88
CA MET A 138 -13.37 3.10 -15.31
C MET A 138 -13.48 4.32 -16.24
N ALA A 139 -12.37 4.69 -16.91
CA ALA A 139 -12.38 5.78 -17.88
C ALA A 139 -13.26 5.48 -19.09
N GLU A 140 -13.25 4.25 -19.60
CA GLU A 140 -14.11 3.81 -20.71
C GLU A 140 -15.58 3.80 -20.30
N MET A 141 -15.89 3.32 -19.10
CA MET A 141 -17.25 3.30 -18.54
C MET A 141 -17.79 4.74 -18.43
N ALA A 142 -17.04 5.64 -17.82
CA ALA A 142 -17.42 7.04 -17.66
C ALA A 142 -17.55 7.75 -19.02
N ALA A 143 -16.62 7.51 -19.94
CA ALA A 143 -16.68 8.12 -21.27
C ALA A 143 -17.92 7.69 -22.04
N LYS A 144 -18.29 6.41 -21.94
CA LYS A 144 -19.51 5.88 -22.58
C LYS A 144 -20.77 6.51 -21.97
N ALA A 145 -20.89 6.57 -20.66
CA ALA A 145 -22.06 7.12 -19.99
C ALA A 145 -22.24 8.61 -20.24
N LEU A 146 -21.13 9.35 -20.29
CA LEU A 146 -21.14 10.81 -20.49
C LEU A 146 -21.02 11.24 -21.96
N GLY A 147 -20.95 10.33 -22.91
CA GLY A 147 -20.81 10.62 -24.33
C GLY A 147 -19.50 11.33 -24.69
N LEU A 148 -18.41 11.06 -23.94
CA LEU A 148 -17.13 11.72 -24.14
C LEU A 148 -16.34 11.09 -25.30
N THR A 149 -15.62 11.93 -26.03
CA THR A 149 -14.70 11.49 -27.08
C THR A 149 -13.24 11.69 -26.64
N LYS A 150 -12.33 10.89 -27.19
CA LYS A 150 -10.90 11.07 -26.96
C LYS A 150 -10.43 12.42 -27.51
N LYS A 151 -9.54 13.09 -26.78
CA LYS A 151 -8.88 14.29 -27.28
C LYS A 151 -8.06 13.96 -28.52
N GLU A 152 -8.04 14.85 -29.51
CA GLU A 152 -7.22 14.72 -30.72
C GLU A 152 -5.72 14.66 -30.35
N SER A 153 -5.32 15.45 -29.36
CA SER A 153 -3.97 15.44 -28.81
C SER A 153 -3.97 15.49 -27.29
N PHE A 154 -3.08 14.74 -26.66
CA PHE A 154 -2.85 14.82 -25.21
C PHE A 154 -1.39 14.44 -24.93
N THR A 155 -0.85 14.89 -23.81
CA THR A 155 0.48 14.51 -23.36
C THR A 155 0.41 13.15 -22.66
N PRO A 156 0.86 12.04 -23.30
CA PRO A 156 0.71 10.69 -22.75
C PRO A 156 1.73 10.39 -21.66
N VAL A 157 2.78 11.22 -21.56
CA VAL A 157 3.91 11.01 -20.64
C VAL A 157 3.93 12.14 -19.63
N ARG A 158 3.99 11.76 -18.35
CA ARG A 158 4.26 12.68 -17.28
C ARG A 158 5.77 12.82 -17.09
N HIS A 159 6.29 14.04 -17.13
CA HIS A 159 7.67 14.29 -16.74
C HIS A 159 7.89 13.91 -15.26
N GLY A 160 8.97 13.20 -15.01
CA GLY A 160 9.35 12.85 -13.64
C GLY A 160 9.72 14.09 -12.82
N VAL A 161 9.57 13.98 -11.50
CA VAL A 161 10.06 15.01 -10.58
C VAL A 161 11.60 14.98 -10.59
N VAL A 162 12.21 16.16 -10.62
CA VAL A 162 13.67 16.29 -10.54
C VAL A 162 14.13 15.86 -9.15
N HIS A 163 15.00 14.84 -9.10
CA HIS A 163 15.60 14.38 -7.86
C HIS A 163 16.85 15.23 -7.55
N LEU A 164 16.70 16.23 -6.68
CA LEU A 164 17.80 17.14 -6.33
C LEU A 164 19.04 16.43 -5.80
N ASN A 165 18.87 15.29 -5.12
CA ASN A 165 19.99 14.52 -4.56
C ASN A 165 20.93 13.92 -5.62
N SER A 166 20.47 13.78 -6.86
CA SER A 166 21.27 13.27 -7.97
C SER A 166 22.01 14.38 -8.76
N LEU A 167 21.75 15.66 -8.42
CA LEU A 167 22.32 16.82 -9.08
C LEU A 167 23.55 17.36 -8.33
N SER A 168 24.46 18.01 -9.06
CA SER A 168 25.55 18.82 -8.46
C SER A 168 25.01 20.01 -7.70
N VAL A 169 25.86 20.70 -6.94
CA VAL A 169 25.47 21.91 -6.17
C VAL A 169 25.01 23.01 -7.12
N GLU A 170 25.74 23.20 -8.24
CA GLU A 170 25.46 24.20 -9.25
C GLU A 170 24.13 23.95 -9.94
N GLU A 171 23.87 22.70 -10.36
CA GLU A 171 22.62 22.28 -10.98
C GLU A 171 21.42 22.44 -10.03
N ARG A 172 21.60 22.14 -8.73
CA ARG A 172 20.57 22.39 -7.72
C ARG A 172 20.25 23.87 -7.59
N ALA A 173 21.28 24.71 -7.54
CA ALA A 173 21.11 26.16 -7.44
C ALA A 173 20.36 26.72 -8.65
N GLU A 174 20.60 26.17 -9.85
CA GLU A 174 19.89 26.54 -11.05
C GLU A 174 18.42 26.10 -11.00
N LYS A 175 18.14 24.87 -10.60
CA LYS A 175 16.77 24.38 -10.43
C LYS A 175 15.99 25.16 -9.38
N ILE A 176 16.60 25.60 -8.30
CA ILE A 176 15.98 26.50 -7.30
C ILE A 176 15.70 27.87 -7.89
N ARG A 177 16.57 28.40 -8.75
CA ARG A 177 16.30 29.66 -9.45
C ARG A 177 15.14 29.57 -10.43
N GLU A 178 15.04 28.42 -11.17
CA GLU A 178 13.92 28.17 -12.07
C GLU A 178 12.59 28.00 -11.33
N ASN A 179 12.63 27.30 -10.19
CA ASN A 179 11.47 27.05 -9.34
C ASN A 179 11.88 27.02 -7.85
N PRO A 180 11.59 28.12 -7.09
CA PRO A 180 11.96 28.24 -5.69
C PRO A 180 11.42 27.12 -4.77
N LEU A 181 10.37 26.43 -5.18
CA LEU A 181 9.81 25.30 -4.42
C LEU A 181 10.82 24.15 -4.25
N TYR A 182 11.78 24.00 -5.15
CA TYR A 182 12.87 23.04 -4.98
C TYR A 182 13.81 23.36 -3.81
N GLY A 183 13.84 24.60 -3.34
CA GLY A 183 14.57 25.01 -2.16
C GLY A 183 13.79 24.87 -0.84
N SER A 184 12.51 24.52 -0.91
CA SER A 184 11.65 24.40 0.26
C SER A 184 11.60 22.98 0.78
N ILE A 185 12.09 22.78 2.02
CA ILE A 185 12.00 21.48 2.70
C ILE A 185 10.67 21.41 3.46
N VAL A 186 9.74 20.60 2.96
CA VAL A 186 8.40 20.43 3.57
C VAL A 186 8.40 19.34 4.63
N CYS A 187 9.22 18.31 4.46
CA CYS A 187 9.34 17.19 5.39
C CYS A 187 10.76 16.63 5.37
N ARG A 188 11.25 16.22 6.55
CA ARG A 188 12.55 15.53 6.72
C ARG A 188 12.34 14.07 7.06
#